data_c4c300b803226e989abd0320669df9d2
#
_entry.id   c4c300b803226e989abd0320669df9d2
#
_cell.length_a   1.000
_cell.length_b   1.000
_cell.length_c   1.000
_cell.angle_alpha   90.00
_cell.angle_beta   90.00
_cell.angle_gamma   90.00
#
_symmetry.space_group_name_H-M   'P 1'
#
loop_
_entity.id
_entity.type
_entity.pdbx_description
1 polymer ?
#
loop_
_entity_poly.entity_id
_entity_poly.type
_entity_poly.pdbx_seq_one_letter_code
_entity_poly.pdbx_strand_id
1 'polypeptide(L)'
;IVAVCFNSSLLRYGGDIAVGTMTILTSVMQFAMLPLQGIAQGSQPISSYNYGAKNADRVKKTFRLLVITCLTYSVVFWIIVQLIPKVFVSLFTSDGALIAFAAPMLRIYMGGMLLFGIQIACQMTFTSLGRAVNSIIVAVVRKFVLLIPLIYIIPHAVSNPTVGVYMAEPIADIIAVIFTSILFTFQFRKALAEI
;
A
#
# COMPACT_ATOMS: atom_id res chain seq x y z
N ILE A 1 14.98 2.86 7.79
CA ILE A 1 15.04 4.29 7.46
C ILE A 1 13.65 4.90 7.56
N VAL A 2 12.64 4.47 6.79
CA VAL A 2 11.27 5.05 6.80
C VAL A 2 10.66 5.10 8.21
N ALA A 3 10.74 4.00 8.99
CA ALA A 3 10.24 3.97 10.36
C ALA A 3 10.93 5.00 11.28
N VAL A 4 12.22 5.25 11.07
CA VAL A 4 12.95 6.29 11.84
C VAL A 4 12.44 7.68 11.47
N CYS A 5 12.20 7.95 10.17
CA CYS A 5 11.64 9.23 9.72
C CYS A 5 10.25 9.48 10.31
N PHE A 6 9.37 8.46 10.28
CA PHE A 6 8.05 8.56 10.91
C PHE A 6 8.14 8.81 12.42
N ASN A 7 8.93 7.99 13.13
CA ASN A 7 9.03 8.09 14.58
C ASN A 7 9.61 9.44 15.02
N SER A 8 10.65 9.94 14.34
CA SER A 8 11.26 11.24 14.67
C SER A 8 10.29 12.40 14.43
N SER A 9 9.52 12.36 13.32
CA SER A 9 8.53 13.39 13.03
C SER A 9 7.33 13.32 13.99
N LEU A 10 6.83 12.12 14.27
CA LEU A 10 5.70 11.93 15.20
C LEU A 10 6.07 12.28 16.63
N LEU A 11 7.28 11.93 17.09
CA LEU A 11 7.75 12.31 18.41
C LEU A 11 7.83 13.84 18.56
N ARG A 12 8.29 14.53 17.52
CA ARG A 12 8.41 16.00 17.51
C ARG A 12 7.06 16.70 17.57
N TYR A 13 6.04 16.21 16.86
CA TYR A 13 4.76 16.91 16.70
C TYR A 13 3.63 16.37 17.59
N GLY A 14 3.68 15.09 17.98
CA GLY A 14 2.60 14.42 18.70
C GLY A 14 3.01 13.64 19.95
N GLY A 15 4.34 13.60 20.26
CA GLY A 15 4.85 12.88 21.41
C GLY A 15 4.66 11.37 21.38
N ASP A 16 4.77 10.73 22.53
CA ASP A 16 4.75 9.26 22.66
C ASP A 16 3.43 8.63 22.21
N ILE A 17 2.30 9.30 22.42
CA ILE A 17 0.99 8.81 21.98
C ILE A 17 0.92 8.67 20.46
N ALA A 18 1.52 9.59 19.71
CA ALA A 18 1.56 9.52 18.25
C ALA A 18 2.48 8.39 17.78
N VAL A 19 3.64 8.20 18.40
CA VAL A 19 4.53 7.07 18.06
C VAL A 19 3.87 5.73 18.37
N GLY A 20 3.23 5.60 19.55
CA GLY A 20 2.46 4.40 19.92
C GLY A 20 1.31 4.13 18.93
N THR A 21 0.61 5.17 18.52
CA THR A 21 -0.43 5.08 17.47
C THR A 21 0.15 4.54 16.18
N MET A 22 1.30 5.05 15.70
CA MET A 22 1.91 4.59 14.44
C MET A 22 2.24 3.09 14.47
N THR A 23 2.65 2.56 15.61
CA THR A 23 2.89 1.12 15.78
C THR A 23 1.61 0.31 15.56
N ILE A 24 0.48 0.78 16.09
CA ILE A 24 -0.83 0.14 15.87
C ILE A 24 -1.24 0.24 14.39
N LEU A 25 -1.14 1.41 13.79
CA LEU A 25 -1.50 1.64 12.39
C LEU A 25 -0.71 0.75 11.44
N THR A 26 0.60 0.65 11.63
CA THR A 26 1.47 -0.24 10.83
C THR A 26 1.14 -1.71 11.03
N SER A 27 0.76 -2.13 12.25
CA SER A 27 0.35 -3.50 12.52
C SER A 27 -0.97 -3.85 11.82
N VAL A 28 -1.96 -2.95 11.85
CA VAL A 28 -3.22 -3.12 11.08
C VAL A 28 -2.94 -3.18 9.58
N MET A 29 -2.05 -2.33 9.07
CA MET A 29 -1.66 -2.35 7.65
C MET A 29 -0.98 -3.67 7.27
N GLN A 30 -0.07 -4.18 8.10
CA GLN A 30 0.57 -5.49 7.86
C GLN A 30 -0.45 -6.62 7.85
N PHE A 31 -1.39 -6.62 8.81
CA PHE A 31 -2.48 -7.59 8.83
C PHE A 31 -3.32 -7.53 7.54
N ALA A 32 -3.64 -6.34 7.05
CA ALA A 32 -4.36 -6.15 5.79
C ALA A 32 -3.58 -6.66 4.57
N MET A 33 -2.24 -6.58 4.61
CA MET A 33 -1.39 -6.96 3.49
C MET A 33 -1.23 -8.49 3.34
N LEU A 34 -1.35 -9.28 4.41
CA LEU A 34 -1.09 -10.72 4.36
C LEU A 34 -1.99 -11.46 3.35
N PRO A 35 -3.34 -11.35 3.40
CA PRO A 35 -4.19 -11.99 2.42
C PRO A 35 -3.97 -11.46 1.00
N LEU A 36 -3.73 -10.16 0.86
CA LEU A 36 -3.49 -9.52 -0.43
C LEU A 36 -2.23 -10.07 -1.11
N GLN A 37 -1.15 -10.23 -0.34
CA GLN A 37 0.08 -10.85 -0.81
C GLN A 37 -0.12 -12.33 -1.14
N GLY A 38 -0.90 -13.07 -0.35
CA GLY A 38 -1.23 -14.46 -0.61
C GLY A 38 -1.96 -14.64 -1.96
N ILE A 39 -2.97 -13.81 -2.24
CA ILE A 39 -3.69 -13.78 -3.52
C ILE A 39 -2.71 -13.51 -4.67
N ALA A 40 -1.86 -12.51 -4.52
CA ALA A 40 -0.91 -12.11 -5.54
C ALA A 40 0.13 -13.21 -5.80
N GLN A 41 0.71 -13.81 -4.76
CA GLN A 41 1.67 -14.90 -4.88
C GLN A 41 1.05 -16.15 -5.52
N GLY A 42 -0.21 -16.47 -5.20
CA GLY A 42 -0.95 -17.57 -5.84
C GLY A 42 -1.12 -17.41 -7.34
N SER A 43 -1.16 -16.17 -7.85
CA SER A 43 -1.25 -15.89 -9.28
C SER A 43 0.08 -16.00 -10.03
N GLN A 44 1.21 -15.93 -9.32
CA GLN A 44 2.54 -15.87 -9.90
C GLN A 44 2.86 -17.09 -10.80
N PRO A 45 2.69 -18.34 -10.34
CA PRO A 45 3.00 -19.51 -11.17
C PRO A 45 2.12 -19.58 -12.43
N ILE A 46 0.84 -19.16 -12.32
CA ILE A 46 -0.09 -19.14 -13.45
C ILE A 46 0.40 -18.13 -14.52
N SER A 47 0.75 -16.93 -14.10
CA SER A 47 1.24 -15.88 -14.99
C SER A 47 2.57 -16.26 -15.64
N SER A 48 3.53 -16.77 -14.86
CA SER A 48 4.86 -17.18 -15.35
C SER A 48 4.78 -18.35 -16.32
N TYR A 49 3.97 -19.36 -16.03
CA TYR A 49 3.78 -20.51 -16.92
C TYR A 49 3.19 -20.08 -18.27
N ASN A 50 2.10 -19.29 -18.26
CA ASN A 50 1.45 -18.86 -19.48
C ASN A 50 2.33 -17.89 -20.30
N TYR A 51 3.16 -17.08 -19.64
CA TYR A 51 4.13 -16.21 -20.31
C TYR A 51 5.22 -17.04 -21.02
N GLY A 52 5.79 -18.05 -20.32
CA GLY A 52 6.74 -18.98 -20.92
C GLY A 52 6.17 -19.82 -22.07
N ALA A 53 4.88 -20.17 -22.00
CA ALA A 53 4.13 -20.87 -23.05
C ALA A 53 3.69 -19.93 -24.21
N LYS A 54 4.08 -18.64 -24.18
CA LYS A 54 3.72 -17.61 -25.17
C LYS A 54 2.21 -17.41 -25.36
N ASN A 55 1.42 -17.62 -24.28
CA ASN A 55 -0.02 -17.50 -24.31
C ASN A 55 -0.45 -16.12 -23.77
N ALA A 56 -0.34 -15.09 -24.60
CA ALA A 56 -0.63 -13.70 -24.25
C ALA A 56 -2.06 -13.51 -23.69
N ASP A 57 -3.06 -14.22 -24.24
CA ASP A 57 -4.44 -14.03 -23.82
C ASP A 57 -4.69 -14.60 -22.42
N ARG A 58 -4.05 -15.71 -22.06
CA ARG A 58 -4.11 -16.23 -20.71
C ARG A 58 -3.37 -15.34 -19.71
N VAL A 59 -2.24 -14.75 -20.08
CA VAL A 59 -1.52 -13.77 -19.26
C VAL A 59 -2.42 -12.56 -18.97
N LYS A 60 -3.07 -11.98 -20.00
CA LYS A 60 -4.04 -10.88 -19.83
C LYS A 60 -5.20 -11.25 -18.91
N LYS A 61 -5.77 -12.45 -19.12
CA LYS A 61 -6.90 -12.93 -18.31
C LYS A 61 -6.50 -13.10 -16.85
N THR A 62 -5.34 -13.70 -16.58
CA THR A 62 -4.79 -13.86 -15.21
C THR A 62 -4.58 -12.50 -14.55
N PHE A 63 -3.96 -11.55 -15.24
CA PHE A 63 -3.77 -10.20 -14.72
C PHE A 63 -5.10 -9.51 -14.41
N ARG A 64 -6.08 -9.56 -15.32
CA ARG A 64 -7.41 -8.98 -15.09
C ARG A 64 -8.09 -9.57 -13.85
N LEU A 65 -8.07 -10.89 -13.69
CA LEU A 65 -8.64 -11.55 -12.52
C LEU A 65 -7.90 -11.16 -11.24
N LEU A 66 -6.57 -11.10 -11.29
CA LEU A 66 -5.75 -10.68 -10.15
C LEU A 66 -6.10 -9.26 -9.72
N VAL A 67 -6.19 -8.30 -10.65
CA VAL A 67 -6.57 -6.91 -10.34
C VAL A 67 -7.94 -6.86 -9.70
N ILE A 68 -8.94 -7.54 -10.29
CA ILE A 68 -10.31 -7.53 -9.75
C ILE A 68 -10.32 -8.11 -8.33
N THR A 69 -9.68 -9.25 -8.10
CA THR A 69 -9.67 -9.90 -6.78
C THR A 69 -8.93 -9.05 -5.74
N CYS A 70 -7.74 -8.55 -6.07
CA CYS A 70 -6.96 -7.70 -5.17
C CYS A 70 -7.68 -6.37 -4.86
N LEU A 71 -8.27 -5.74 -5.88
CA LEU A 71 -9.00 -4.48 -5.70
C LEU A 71 -10.26 -4.69 -4.88
N THR A 72 -11.03 -5.75 -5.15
CA THR A 72 -12.22 -6.09 -4.35
C THR A 72 -11.86 -6.29 -2.89
N TYR A 73 -10.81 -7.07 -2.59
CA TYR A 73 -10.32 -7.25 -1.24
C TYR A 73 -9.92 -5.91 -0.60
N SER A 74 -9.13 -5.09 -1.30
CA SER A 74 -8.64 -3.80 -0.79
C SER A 74 -9.80 -2.84 -0.47
N VAL A 75 -10.79 -2.76 -1.36
CA VAL A 75 -11.97 -1.91 -1.16
C VAL A 75 -12.81 -2.39 0.01
N VAL A 76 -13.09 -3.70 0.09
CA VAL A 76 -13.87 -4.28 1.19
C VAL A 76 -13.16 -4.06 2.52
N PHE A 77 -11.87 -4.36 2.60
CA PHE A 77 -11.11 -4.14 3.82
C PHE A 77 -11.07 -2.67 4.23
N TRP A 78 -10.86 -1.76 3.26
CA TRP A 78 -10.91 -0.32 3.50
C TRP A 78 -12.27 0.13 4.05
N ILE A 79 -13.38 -0.33 3.47
CA ILE A 79 -14.73 -0.01 3.96
C ILE A 79 -14.89 -0.47 5.42
N ILE A 80 -14.48 -1.69 5.74
CA ILE A 80 -14.59 -2.23 7.11
C ILE A 80 -13.79 -1.36 8.09
N VAL A 81 -12.56 -0.99 7.75
CA VAL A 81 -11.73 -0.11 8.60
C VAL A 81 -12.36 1.27 8.77
N GLN A 82 -12.97 1.84 7.72
CA GLN A 82 -13.66 3.13 7.80
C GLN A 82 -14.89 3.09 8.71
N LEU A 83 -15.62 1.98 8.71
CA LEU A 83 -16.83 1.82 9.53
C LEU A 83 -16.52 1.55 11.01
N ILE A 84 -15.57 0.67 11.30
CA ILE A 84 -15.28 0.19 12.66
C ILE A 84 -13.80 0.33 13.07
N PRO A 85 -13.15 1.51 12.91
CA PRO A 85 -11.73 1.66 13.19
C PRO A 85 -11.37 1.37 14.64
N LYS A 86 -12.25 1.68 15.59
CA LYS A 86 -12.04 1.42 17.02
C LYS A 86 -11.82 -0.06 17.31
N VAL A 87 -12.55 -0.95 16.62
CA VAL A 87 -12.40 -2.40 16.80
C VAL A 87 -11.00 -2.84 16.39
N PHE A 88 -10.49 -2.36 15.26
CA PHE A 88 -9.13 -2.70 14.84
C PHE A 88 -8.06 -2.20 15.82
N VAL A 89 -8.21 -0.98 16.34
CA VAL A 89 -7.26 -0.44 17.32
C VAL A 89 -7.34 -1.20 18.63
N SER A 90 -8.54 -1.57 19.10
CA SER A 90 -8.74 -2.30 20.36
C SER A 90 -8.16 -3.72 20.37
N LEU A 91 -7.83 -4.30 19.20
CA LEU A 91 -7.09 -5.56 19.10
C LEU A 91 -5.63 -5.45 19.59
N PHE A 92 -5.08 -4.23 19.61
CA PHE A 92 -3.67 -3.98 19.94
C PHE A 92 -3.48 -3.25 21.27
N THR A 93 -4.52 -2.61 21.80
CA THR A 93 -4.45 -1.87 23.08
C THR A 93 -5.80 -1.83 23.77
N SER A 94 -5.79 -1.83 25.10
CA SER A 94 -6.95 -1.57 25.97
C SER A 94 -7.00 -0.14 26.52
N ASP A 95 -5.99 0.69 26.21
CA ASP A 95 -5.95 2.09 26.64
C ASP A 95 -6.98 2.93 25.86
N GLY A 96 -8.01 3.40 26.57
CA GLY A 96 -9.09 4.20 25.99
C GLY A 96 -8.62 5.51 25.38
N ALA A 97 -7.61 6.17 25.96
CA ALA A 97 -7.06 7.42 25.41
C ALA A 97 -6.34 7.17 24.07
N LEU A 98 -5.55 6.10 24.01
CA LEU A 98 -4.87 5.69 22.79
C LEU A 98 -5.86 5.24 21.71
N ILE A 99 -6.92 4.50 22.07
CA ILE A 99 -7.98 4.10 21.13
C ILE A 99 -8.69 5.33 20.53
N ALA A 100 -9.03 6.31 21.37
CA ALA A 100 -9.71 7.53 20.93
C ALA A 100 -8.85 8.35 19.97
N PHE A 101 -7.53 8.40 20.20
CA PHE A 101 -6.59 9.11 19.33
C PHE A 101 -6.29 8.31 18.04
N ALA A 102 -6.05 7.01 18.14
CA ALA A 102 -5.60 6.19 17.01
C ALA A 102 -6.72 5.88 16.00
N ALA A 103 -7.98 5.77 16.43
CA ALA A 103 -9.09 5.41 15.54
C ALA A 103 -9.29 6.41 14.36
N PRO A 104 -9.34 7.73 14.57
CA PRO A 104 -9.39 8.69 13.46
C PRO A 104 -8.11 8.69 12.62
N MET A 105 -6.95 8.48 13.23
CA MET A 105 -5.67 8.40 12.50
C MET A 105 -5.61 7.16 11.61
N LEU A 106 -6.18 6.03 12.06
CA LEU A 106 -6.27 4.81 11.26
C LEU A 106 -7.09 5.03 9.99
N ARG A 107 -8.20 5.76 10.06
CA ARG A 107 -9.01 6.09 8.87
C ARG A 107 -8.21 6.84 7.83
N ILE A 108 -7.42 7.82 8.26
CA ILE A 108 -6.56 8.64 7.39
C ILE A 108 -5.45 7.77 6.81
N TYR A 109 -4.70 7.07 7.67
CA TYR A 109 -3.54 6.27 7.30
C TYR A 109 -3.88 5.17 6.28
N MET A 110 -5.04 4.54 6.44
CA MET A 110 -5.53 3.49 5.53
C MET A 110 -6.15 4.04 4.24
N GLY A 111 -6.14 5.35 4.00
CA GLY A 111 -6.72 5.95 2.80
C GLY A 111 -6.15 5.42 1.49
N GLY A 112 -4.85 5.11 1.44
CA GLY A 112 -4.19 4.50 0.29
C GLY A 112 -4.61 3.06 0.00
N MET A 113 -5.11 2.33 1.02
CA MET A 113 -5.52 0.94 0.89
C MET A 113 -6.59 0.74 -0.18
N LEU A 114 -7.45 1.73 -0.41
CA LEU A 114 -8.50 1.69 -1.44
C LEU A 114 -7.97 1.28 -2.83
N LEU A 115 -6.81 1.78 -3.20
CA LEU A 115 -6.19 1.54 -4.52
C LEU A 115 -5.01 0.56 -4.47
N PHE A 116 -4.61 0.13 -3.28
CA PHE A 116 -3.39 -0.64 -3.09
C PHE A 116 -3.43 -2.02 -3.77
N GLY A 117 -4.62 -2.58 -3.97
CA GLY A 117 -4.81 -3.81 -4.73
C GLY A 117 -4.28 -3.73 -6.17
N ILE A 118 -4.39 -2.57 -6.83
CA ILE A 118 -3.83 -2.34 -8.17
C ILE A 118 -2.30 -2.38 -8.11
N GLN A 119 -1.70 -1.73 -7.12
CA GLN A 119 -0.25 -1.72 -6.92
C GLN A 119 0.32 -3.13 -6.79
N ILE A 120 -0.25 -3.93 -5.90
CA ILE A 120 0.19 -5.30 -5.64
C ILE A 120 0.04 -6.18 -6.89
N ALA A 121 -1.09 -6.08 -7.59
CA ALA A 121 -1.33 -6.84 -8.83
C ALA A 121 -0.29 -6.50 -9.92
N CYS A 122 0.01 -5.22 -10.12
CA CYS A 122 1.02 -4.79 -11.09
C CYS A 122 2.43 -5.27 -10.70
N GLN A 123 2.83 -5.09 -9.43
CA GLN A 123 4.15 -5.52 -8.95
C GLN A 123 4.34 -7.04 -9.06
N MET A 124 3.33 -7.83 -8.68
CA MET A 124 3.40 -9.28 -8.80
C MET A 124 3.49 -9.72 -10.26
N THR A 125 2.73 -9.08 -11.15
CA THR A 125 2.79 -9.39 -12.58
C THR A 125 4.15 -9.04 -13.17
N PHE A 126 4.77 -7.91 -12.79
CA PHE A 126 6.16 -7.62 -13.20
C PHE A 126 7.13 -8.74 -12.81
N THR A 127 7.03 -9.21 -11.57
CA THR A 127 7.87 -10.31 -11.08
C THR A 127 7.60 -11.61 -11.84
N SER A 128 6.33 -11.92 -12.11
CA SER A 128 5.91 -13.13 -12.85
C SER A 128 6.41 -13.16 -14.30
N LEU A 129 6.56 -11.98 -14.92
CA LEU A 129 7.05 -11.84 -16.30
C LEU A 129 8.59 -11.68 -16.37
N GLY A 130 9.32 -11.92 -15.28
CA GLY A 130 10.77 -11.76 -15.24
C GLY A 130 11.25 -10.30 -15.23
N ARG A 131 10.36 -9.33 -15.06
CA ARG A 131 10.66 -7.89 -15.05
C ARG A 131 10.77 -7.33 -13.63
N ALA A 132 11.45 -8.05 -12.72
CA ALA A 132 11.58 -7.71 -11.31
C ALA A 132 12.18 -6.32 -11.05
N VAL A 133 13.04 -5.82 -11.96
CA VAL A 133 13.61 -4.47 -11.86
C VAL A 133 12.52 -3.40 -11.83
N ASN A 134 11.45 -3.53 -12.63
CA ASN A 134 10.33 -2.59 -12.61
C ASN A 134 9.61 -2.59 -11.25
N SER A 135 9.46 -3.75 -10.63
CA SER A 135 8.88 -3.87 -9.28
C SER A 135 9.76 -3.19 -8.22
N ILE A 136 11.08 -3.31 -8.34
CA ILE A 136 12.04 -2.63 -7.44
C ILE A 136 11.95 -1.11 -7.64
N ILE A 137 11.92 -0.62 -8.87
CA ILE A 137 11.79 0.82 -9.17
C ILE A 137 10.52 1.38 -8.51
N VAL A 138 9.38 0.72 -8.68
CA VAL A 138 8.12 1.12 -8.05
C VAL A 138 8.23 1.17 -6.52
N ALA A 139 8.84 0.16 -5.91
CA ALA A 139 9.03 0.12 -4.45
C ALA A 139 9.96 1.24 -3.94
N VAL A 140 11.05 1.51 -4.65
CA VAL A 140 12.00 2.58 -4.31
C VAL A 140 11.34 3.96 -4.47
N VAL A 141 10.65 4.20 -5.60
CA VAL A 141 9.94 5.47 -5.83
C VAL A 141 8.92 5.71 -4.72
N ARG A 142 8.10 4.71 -4.39
CA ARG A 142 7.08 4.83 -3.35
C ARG A 142 7.68 5.16 -1.98
N LYS A 143 8.70 4.39 -1.53
CA LYS A 143 9.21 4.48 -0.17
C LYS A 143 10.26 5.59 0.02
N PHE A 144 11.14 5.81 -0.95
CA PHE A 144 12.25 6.74 -0.80
C PHE A 144 11.99 8.09 -1.48
N VAL A 145 11.41 8.08 -2.68
CA VAL A 145 11.21 9.32 -3.46
C VAL A 145 9.94 10.04 -3.05
N LEU A 146 8.87 9.32 -2.74
CA LEU A 146 7.58 9.91 -2.37
C LEU A 146 7.41 10.01 -0.86
N LEU A 147 7.45 8.89 -0.15
CA LEU A 147 7.05 8.85 1.25
C LEU A 147 7.99 9.66 2.16
N ILE A 148 9.31 9.50 2.05
CA ILE A 148 10.25 10.21 2.94
C ILE A 148 10.12 11.73 2.82
N PRO A 149 10.12 12.35 1.63
CA PRO A 149 9.90 13.80 1.53
C PRO A 149 8.54 14.24 2.06
N LEU A 150 7.47 13.47 1.79
CA LEU A 150 6.12 13.81 2.23
C LEU A 150 5.97 13.80 3.76
N ILE A 151 6.68 12.90 4.48
CA ILE A 151 6.71 12.89 5.95
C ILE A 151 7.18 14.24 6.52
N TYR A 152 8.08 14.93 5.83
CA TYR A 152 8.60 16.22 6.28
C TYR A 152 7.85 17.43 5.68
N ILE A 153 7.30 17.33 4.48
CA ILE A 153 6.64 18.44 3.79
C ILE A 153 5.19 18.64 4.28
N ILE A 154 4.40 17.56 4.35
CA ILE A 154 2.96 17.65 4.66
C ILE A 154 2.68 18.28 6.04
N PRO A 155 3.43 17.97 7.11
CA PRO A 155 3.19 18.58 8.42
C PRO A 155 3.25 20.13 8.42
N HIS A 156 3.99 20.73 7.48
CA HIS A 156 4.05 22.19 7.33
C HIS A 156 2.91 22.79 6.51
N ALA A 157 2.19 21.94 5.76
CA ALA A 157 1.11 22.36 4.87
C ALA A 157 -0.29 22.21 5.49
N VAL A 158 -0.41 21.54 6.65
CA VAL A 158 -1.69 21.28 7.32
C VAL A 158 -1.74 21.93 8.71
N SER A 159 -2.94 22.29 9.16
CA SER A 159 -3.15 22.94 10.46
C SER A 159 -2.72 22.08 11.66
N ASN A 160 -2.79 20.76 11.55
CA ASN A 160 -2.31 19.83 12.59
C ASN A 160 -1.15 19.01 12.04
N PRO A 161 0.11 19.33 12.43
CA PRO A 161 1.30 18.65 11.92
C PRO A 161 1.31 17.14 12.18
N THR A 162 0.79 16.69 13.31
CA THR A 162 0.72 15.25 13.63
C THR A 162 -0.16 14.49 12.64
N VAL A 163 -1.32 15.05 12.30
CA VAL A 163 -2.20 14.49 11.25
C VAL A 163 -1.48 14.49 9.90
N GLY A 164 -0.73 15.56 9.60
CA GLY A 164 0.07 15.67 8.38
C GLY A 164 1.06 14.53 8.20
N VAL A 165 1.71 14.08 9.28
CA VAL A 165 2.64 12.94 9.23
C VAL A 165 1.89 11.65 8.81
N TYR A 166 0.70 11.39 9.39
CA TYR A 166 -0.10 10.21 9.00
C TYR A 166 -0.64 10.28 7.58
N MET A 167 -0.93 11.49 7.06
CA MET A 167 -1.38 11.69 5.68
C MET A 167 -0.29 11.42 4.64
N ALA A 168 0.98 11.38 5.03
CA ALA A 168 2.09 11.13 4.11
C ALA A 168 1.98 9.75 3.45
N GLU A 169 1.60 8.69 4.19
CA GLU A 169 1.47 7.33 3.65
C GLU A 169 0.38 7.25 2.55
N PRO A 170 -0.90 7.61 2.81
CA PRO A 170 -1.93 7.51 1.77
C PRO A 170 -1.68 8.41 0.56
N ILE A 171 -1.08 9.56 0.73
CA ILE A 171 -0.73 10.44 -0.40
C ILE A 171 0.39 9.80 -1.23
N ALA A 172 1.44 9.28 -0.59
CA ALA A 172 2.51 8.56 -1.27
C ALA A 172 1.96 7.34 -2.01
N ASP A 173 1.03 6.60 -1.41
CA ASP A 173 0.40 5.42 -1.99
C ASP A 173 -0.41 5.74 -3.24
N ILE A 174 -1.24 6.78 -3.20
CA ILE A 174 -2.05 7.21 -4.34
C ILE A 174 -1.15 7.61 -5.51
N ILE A 175 -0.12 8.43 -5.27
CA ILE A 175 0.83 8.84 -6.30
C ILE A 175 1.59 7.62 -6.85
N ALA A 176 2.02 6.70 -5.97
CA ALA A 176 2.71 5.48 -6.36
C ALA A 176 1.83 4.56 -7.21
N VAL A 177 0.53 4.43 -6.90
CA VAL A 177 -0.42 3.64 -7.72
C VAL A 177 -0.56 4.24 -9.11
N ILE A 178 -0.67 5.56 -9.23
CA ILE A 178 -0.73 6.24 -10.52
C ILE A 178 0.55 5.98 -11.32
N PHE A 179 1.71 6.20 -10.72
CA PHE A 179 3.02 5.94 -11.35
C PHE A 179 3.14 4.48 -11.79
N THR A 180 2.79 3.54 -10.90
CA THR A 180 2.84 2.10 -11.18
C THR A 180 1.92 1.71 -12.33
N SER A 181 0.70 2.26 -12.38
CA SER A 181 -0.28 1.96 -13.43
C SER A 181 0.20 2.44 -14.80
N ILE A 182 0.81 3.63 -14.87
CA ILE A 182 1.40 4.18 -16.09
C ILE A 182 2.57 3.29 -16.54
N LEU A 183 3.54 3.05 -15.67
CA LEU A 183 4.70 2.21 -15.97
C LEU A 183 4.27 0.81 -16.40
N PHE A 184 3.29 0.22 -15.69
CA PHE A 184 2.77 -1.09 -16.00
C PHE A 184 2.14 -1.15 -17.38
N THR A 185 1.34 -0.18 -17.77
CA THR A 185 0.68 -0.15 -19.07
C THR A 185 1.69 -0.21 -20.21
N PHE A 186 2.77 0.55 -20.13
CA PHE A 186 3.83 0.54 -21.14
C PHE A 186 4.62 -0.77 -21.15
N GLN A 187 5.07 -1.21 -19.98
CA GLN A 187 5.93 -2.39 -19.87
C GLN A 187 5.17 -3.70 -20.12
N PHE A 188 3.91 -3.77 -19.76
CA PHE A 188 3.07 -4.94 -19.98
C PHE A 188 2.76 -5.12 -21.46
N ARG A 189 2.44 -4.03 -22.17
CA ARG A 189 2.27 -4.08 -23.64
C ARG A 189 3.55 -4.56 -24.33
N LYS A 190 4.71 -4.04 -23.90
CA LYS A 190 6.01 -4.49 -24.44
C LYS A 190 6.25 -5.98 -24.17
N ALA A 191 6.00 -6.44 -22.94
CA ALA A 191 6.15 -7.85 -22.59
C ALA A 191 5.25 -8.78 -23.44
N LEU A 192 4.00 -8.36 -23.66
CA LEU A 192 3.06 -9.15 -24.49
C LEU A 192 3.40 -9.16 -25.97
N ALA A 193 4.12 -8.16 -26.46
CA ALA A 193 4.59 -8.12 -27.86
C ALA A 193 5.82 -9.03 -28.09
N GLU A 194 6.48 -9.48 -27.02
CA GLU A 194 7.64 -10.39 -27.07
C GLU A 194 7.23 -11.87 -27.17
N ILE A 195 5.96 -12.20 -26.96
CA ILE A 195 5.42 -13.58 -26.96
C ILE A 195 4.34 -13.74 -28.00
#